data_bf89df4f74958cee4c4baf5c337e0bc8
#
_entry.id   bf89df4f74958cee4c4baf5c337e0bc8
#
_cell.length_a   1.000
_cell.length_b   1.000
_cell.length_c   1.000
_cell.angle_alpha   90.00
_cell.angle_beta   90.00
_cell.angle_gamma   90.00
#
_symmetry.space_group_name_H-M   'P 1'
#
loop_
_entity.id
_entity.type
_entity.pdbx_description
1 polymer ?
#
loop_
_entity_poly.entity_id
_entity_poly.type
_entity_poly.pdbx_seq_one_letter_code
_entity_poly.pdbx_strand_id
1 'polypeptide(L)'
;MLDEILAGVREDVERRQLLVPLEQIKQLAAAAVPPRDAYAALRRPGVGVIAEVKRSSPSKGQLAEIADPADLAGEYAAGGARCISVLTEGRWFGGSLDDLAAVRTAVDIPVLRKDFVVSSYQVHEARAHGADLVLLIVAALEQNVLVGLLERIESLGMTALVEVHDEEEADRALEAGARVIGVNARNLRTLEVDRSVFERIAPGLPNSVVKIAESGVRGPHDLIRYASAGADAVLVGEGLVTQKSPREAVAELVNAGNHPATPRPVR
;
A
#
# COMPACT_ATOMS: atom_id res chain seq x y z
N MET A 1 12.01 14.80 -7.87
CA MET A 1 10.96 13.80 -8.15
C MET A 1 9.82 13.88 -7.14
N LEU A 2 10.02 13.58 -5.83
CA LEU A 2 8.93 13.60 -4.83
C LEU A 2 8.19 14.94 -4.78
N ASP A 3 8.89 16.06 -4.68
CA ASP A 3 8.29 17.39 -4.60
C ASP A 3 7.46 17.76 -5.84
N GLU A 4 7.88 17.31 -7.02
CA GLU A 4 7.17 17.50 -8.28
C GLU A 4 5.86 16.68 -8.30
N ILE A 5 5.91 15.44 -7.82
CA ILE A 5 4.72 14.60 -7.67
C ILE A 5 3.74 15.25 -6.69
N LEU A 6 4.23 15.70 -5.53
CA LEU A 6 3.38 16.33 -4.51
C LEU A 6 2.74 17.63 -5.00
N ALA A 7 3.44 18.42 -5.81
CA ALA A 7 2.87 19.63 -6.43
C ALA A 7 1.70 19.25 -7.36
N GLY A 8 1.90 18.27 -8.25
CA GLY A 8 0.86 17.80 -9.15
C GLY A 8 -0.34 17.18 -8.42
N VAL A 9 -0.09 16.43 -7.35
CA VAL A 9 -1.16 15.85 -6.52
C VAL A 9 -2.02 16.93 -5.87
N ARG A 10 -1.39 18.02 -5.33
CA ARG A 10 -2.15 19.15 -4.75
C ARG A 10 -3.05 19.82 -5.78
N GLU A 11 -2.54 20.09 -6.98
CA GLU A 11 -3.34 20.66 -8.08
C GLU A 11 -4.54 19.75 -8.45
N ASP A 12 -4.31 18.43 -8.50
CA ASP A 12 -5.36 17.47 -8.83
C ASP A 12 -6.41 17.37 -7.72
N VAL A 13 -5.98 17.42 -6.45
CA VAL A 13 -6.90 17.47 -5.29
C VAL A 13 -7.74 18.73 -5.33
N GLU A 14 -7.15 19.92 -5.55
CA GLU A 14 -7.89 21.17 -5.67
C GLU A 14 -8.94 21.10 -6.79
N ARG A 15 -8.58 20.57 -7.95
CA ARG A 15 -9.50 20.40 -9.06
C ARG A 15 -10.67 19.46 -8.70
N ARG A 16 -10.40 18.34 -8.03
CA ARG A 16 -11.45 17.42 -7.59
C ARG A 16 -12.36 18.03 -6.52
N GLN A 17 -11.82 18.87 -5.63
CA GLN A 17 -12.62 19.58 -4.62
C GLN A 17 -13.58 20.60 -5.25
N LEU A 18 -13.24 21.18 -6.40
CA LEU A 18 -14.16 22.05 -7.15
C LEU A 18 -15.32 21.27 -7.77
N LEU A 19 -15.09 20.01 -8.18
CA LEU A 19 -16.11 19.14 -8.78
C LEU A 19 -16.97 18.46 -7.72
N VAL A 20 -16.36 17.98 -6.65
CA VAL A 20 -17.03 17.32 -5.52
C VAL A 20 -16.61 18.01 -4.22
N PRO A 21 -17.40 18.95 -3.69
CA PRO A 21 -17.07 19.66 -2.47
C PRO A 21 -16.88 18.74 -1.24
N LEU A 22 -16.12 19.20 -0.24
CA LEU A 22 -15.78 18.42 0.96
C LEU A 22 -17.01 17.82 1.64
N GLU A 23 -18.10 18.56 1.78
CA GLU A 23 -19.30 18.04 2.44
C GLU A 23 -19.96 16.92 1.64
N GLN A 24 -19.92 16.98 0.32
CA GLN A 24 -20.43 15.92 -0.53
C GLN A 24 -19.57 14.65 -0.44
N ILE A 25 -18.22 14.76 -0.47
CA ILE A 25 -17.36 13.59 -0.35
C ILE A 25 -17.47 12.93 1.04
N LYS A 26 -17.70 13.71 2.11
CA LYS A 26 -17.99 13.19 3.44
C LYS A 26 -19.29 12.38 3.47
N GLN A 27 -20.35 12.85 2.79
CA GLN A 27 -21.61 12.12 2.67
C GLN A 27 -21.45 10.81 1.93
N LEU A 28 -20.70 10.81 0.81
CA LEU A 28 -20.36 9.59 0.05
C LEU A 28 -19.54 8.62 0.90
N ALA A 29 -18.55 9.11 1.63
CA ALA A 29 -17.75 8.30 2.55
C ALA A 29 -18.60 7.67 3.67
N ALA A 30 -19.55 8.40 4.22
CA ALA A 30 -20.45 7.89 5.26
C ALA A 30 -21.44 6.83 4.74
N ALA A 31 -21.84 6.93 3.47
CA ALA A 31 -22.75 5.98 2.82
C ALA A 31 -22.05 4.72 2.29
N ALA A 32 -20.71 4.74 2.18
CA ALA A 32 -19.97 3.61 1.62
C ALA A 32 -20.00 2.38 2.56
N VAL A 33 -19.87 1.18 1.96
CA VAL A 33 -19.82 -0.09 2.70
C VAL A 33 -18.68 -0.06 3.75
N PRO A 34 -18.87 -0.55 4.98
CA PRO A 34 -17.81 -0.55 6.00
C PRO A 34 -16.47 -1.14 5.52
N PRO A 35 -15.33 -0.59 5.96
CA PRO A 35 -14.03 -1.14 5.62
C PRO A 35 -13.86 -2.55 6.17
N ARG A 36 -13.11 -3.38 5.44
CA ARG A 36 -12.65 -4.69 5.89
C ARG A 36 -11.51 -4.53 6.89
N ASP A 37 -11.41 -5.47 7.84
CA ASP A 37 -10.32 -5.47 8.83
C ASP A 37 -9.00 -5.89 8.18
N ALA A 38 -8.29 -4.89 7.65
CA ALA A 38 -7.00 -5.08 7.01
C ALA A 38 -5.89 -5.43 8.01
N TYR A 39 -5.96 -4.86 9.22
CA TYR A 39 -4.99 -5.17 10.27
C TYR A 39 -5.03 -6.65 10.64
N ALA A 40 -6.22 -7.22 10.87
CA ALA A 40 -6.38 -8.65 11.12
C ALA A 40 -5.93 -9.50 9.92
N ALA A 41 -6.26 -9.09 8.68
CA ALA A 41 -5.84 -9.81 7.48
C ALA A 41 -4.31 -9.89 7.35
N LEU A 42 -3.59 -8.79 7.62
CA LEU A 42 -2.13 -8.73 7.54
C LEU A 42 -1.44 -9.50 8.66
N ARG A 43 -2.12 -9.68 9.80
CA ARG A 43 -1.59 -10.45 10.95
C ARG A 43 -1.84 -11.96 10.89
N ARG A 44 -2.44 -12.48 9.84
CA ARG A 44 -2.58 -13.94 9.68
C ARG A 44 -1.23 -14.65 9.72
N PRO A 45 -1.15 -15.92 10.18
CA PRO A 45 0.09 -16.69 10.17
C PRO A 45 0.76 -16.75 8.80
N GLY A 46 2.09 -16.85 8.80
CA GLY A 46 2.92 -16.82 7.59
C GLY A 46 3.17 -15.38 7.10
N VAL A 47 3.98 -15.24 6.04
CA VAL A 47 4.26 -13.96 5.40
C VAL A 47 3.26 -13.74 4.27
N GLY A 48 2.50 -12.64 4.36
CA GLY A 48 1.46 -12.31 3.38
C GLY A 48 1.98 -11.65 2.12
N VAL A 49 1.15 -11.63 1.08
CA VAL A 49 1.41 -10.91 -0.16
C VAL A 49 0.35 -9.81 -0.32
N ILE A 50 0.79 -8.58 -0.47
CA ILE A 50 0.01 -7.45 -0.96
C ILE A 50 0.34 -7.34 -2.44
N ALA A 51 -0.60 -7.67 -3.31
CA ALA A 51 -0.41 -7.64 -4.75
C ALA A 51 -0.86 -6.30 -5.32
N GLU A 52 0.02 -5.65 -6.11
CA GLU A 52 -0.20 -4.27 -6.56
C GLU A 52 -0.63 -4.21 -8.02
N VAL A 53 -1.73 -3.53 -8.26
CA VAL A 53 -2.23 -3.13 -9.59
C VAL A 53 -1.57 -1.81 -9.96
N LYS A 54 -0.63 -1.85 -10.92
CA LYS A 54 0.19 -0.70 -11.32
C LYS A 54 0.51 -0.72 -12.81
N ARG A 55 0.04 0.28 -13.57
CA ARG A 55 0.26 0.41 -15.02
C ARG A 55 1.63 0.97 -15.37
N SER A 56 2.09 1.95 -14.60
CA SER A 56 3.35 2.65 -14.87
C SER A 56 4.05 3.07 -13.58
N SER A 57 5.30 3.48 -13.69
CA SER A 57 6.07 4.06 -12.59
C SER A 57 7.09 5.08 -13.09
N PRO A 58 7.48 6.07 -12.27
CA PRO A 58 8.50 7.05 -12.65
C PRO A 58 9.85 6.44 -13.02
N SER A 59 10.21 5.28 -12.44
CA SER A 59 11.50 4.61 -12.66
C SER A 59 11.56 3.76 -13.92
N LYS A 60 10.42 3.27 -14.43
CA LYS A 60 10.35 2.27 -15.51
C LYS A 60 9.43 2.69 -16.67
N GLY A 61 8.67 3.79 -16.51
CA GLY A 61 7.62 4.13 -17.45
C GLY A 61 6.48 3.11 -17.42
N GLN A 62 5.89 2.82 -18.58
CA GLN A 62 4.83 1.83 -18.72
C GLN A 62 5.35 0.42 -18.40
N LEU A 63 4.67 -0.28 -17.48
CA LEU A 63 5.02 -1.64 -17.02
C LEU A 63 4.16 -2.70 -17.71
N ALA A 64 2.85 -2.47 -17.76
CA ALA A 64 1.89 -3.40 -18.34
C ALA A 64 0.66 -2.66 -18.85
N GLU A 65 0.03 -3.20 -19.90
CA GLU A 65 -1.33 -2.83 -20.25
C GLU A 65 -2.30 -3.61 -19.36
N ILE A 66 -2.96 -2.90 -18.46
CA ILE A 66 -4.00 -3.45 -17.58
C ILE A 66 -5.33 -2.96 -18.13
N ALA A 67 -5.96 -3.77 -18.95
CA ALA A 67 -7.24 -3.45 -19.57
C ALA A 67 -8.35 -3.38 -18.52
N ASP A 68 -8.37 -4.34 -17.60
CA ASP A 68 -9.31 -4.40 -16.47
C ASP A 68 -8.57 -4.64 -15.15
N PRO A 69 -8.49 -3.63 -14.27
CA PRO A 69 -7.86 -3.77 -12.96
C PRO A 69 -8.64 -4.70 -12.01
N ALA A 70 -9.95 -4.83 -12.19
CA ALA A 70 -10.78 -5.71 -11.38
C ALA A 70 -10.51 -7.19 -11.69
N ASP A 71 -10.38 -7.55 -12.96
CA ASP A 71 -10.00 -8.89 -13.39
C ASP A 71 -8.60 -9.26 -12.88
N LEU A 72 -7.62 -8.36 -13.02
CA LEU A 72 -6.27 -8.59 -12.49
C LEU A 72 -6.27 -8.78 -10.97
N ALA A 73 -7.02 -7.97 -10.24
CA ALA A 73 -7.16 -8.09 -8.80
C ALA A 73 -7.84 -9.40 -8.39
N GLY A 74 -8.83 -9.87 -9.17
CA GLY A 74 -9.48 -11.17 -9.01
C GLY A 74 -8.47 -12.32 -9.13
N GLU A 75 -7.59 -12.27 -10.13
CA GLU A 75 -6.51 -13.26 -10.29
C GLU A 75 -5.52 -13.22 -9.13
N TYR A 76 -5.16 -12.04 -8.64
CA TYR A 76 -4.31 -11.91 -7.47
C TYR A 76 -4.96 -12.48 -6.19
N ALA A 77 -6.24 -12.19 -5.98
CA ALA A 77 -7.00 -12.73 -4.85
C ALA A 77 -7.12 -14.26 -4.94
N ALA A 78 -7.40 -14.81 -6.13
CA ALA A 78 -7.44 -16.25 -6.39
C ALA A 78 -6.06 -16.92 -6.20
N GLY A 79 -4.96 -16.20 -6.40
CA GLY A 79 -3.60 -16.63 -6.07
C GLY A 79 -3.28 -16.63 -4.57
N GLY A 80 -4.17 -16.08 -3.73
CA GLY A 80 -4.04 -16.06 -2.28
C GLY A 80 -3.44 -14.77 -1.71
N ALA A 81 -3.45 -13.67 -2.46
CA ALA A 81 -3.08 -12.36 -1.92
C ALA A 81 -3.90 -12.04 -0.65
N ARG A 82 -3.28 -11.38 0.34
CA ARG A 82 -3.97 -10.94 1.56
C ARG A 82 -4.62 -9.57 1.42
N CYS A 83 -4.11 -8.76 0.51
CA CYS A 83 -4.55 -7.41 0.24
C CYS A 83 -4.22 -7.07 -1.21
N ILE A 84 -5.03 -6.23 -1.85
CA ILE A 84 -4.73 -5.63 -3.14
C ILE A 84 -4.32 -4.18 -2.94
N SER A 85 -3.20 -3.78 -3.51
CA SER A 85 -2.77 -2.38 -3.59
C SER A 85 -3.17 -1.81 -4.95
N VAL A 86 -3.86 -0.66 -4.96
CA VAL A 86 -4.30 -0.01 -6.20
C VAL A 86 -3.70 1.39 -6.28
N LEU A 87 -2.86 1.62 -7.30
CA LEU A 87 -2.38 2.96 -7.61
C LEU A 87 -3.55 3.83 -8.06
N THR A 88 -3.73 4.99 -7.43
CA THR A 88 -4.78 5.96 -7.80
C THR A 88 -4.22 7.29 -8.29
N GLU A 89 -2.89 7.47 -8.23
CA GLU A 89 -2.22 8.63 -8.81
C GLU A 89 -2.20 8.52 -10.35
N GLY A 90 -2.68 9.57 -11.04
CA GLY A 90 -2.93 9.50 -12.50
C GLY A 90 -1.76 9.91 -13.37
N ARG A 91 -0.97 10.92 -12.96
CA ARG A 91 0.03 11.55 -13.85
C ARG A 91 1.26 10.67 -14.07
N TRP A 92 1.76 10.00 -13.05
CA TRP A 92 2.99 9.19 -13.10
C TRP A 92 2.73 7.68 -13.06
N PHE A 93 1.62 7.27 -12.42
CA PHE A 93 1.33 5.85 -12.24
C PHE A 93 0.17 5.34 -13.10
N GLY A 94 -0.57 6.24 -13.77
CA GLY A 94 -1.69 5.88 -14.64
C GLY A 94 -2.86 5.24 -13.91
N GLY A 95 -3.01 5.53 -12.61
CA GLY A 95 -4.07 5.01 -11.76
C GLY A 95 -5.30 5.93 -11.70
N SER A 96 -6.36 5.47 -11.05
CA SER A 96 -7.57 6.24 -10.83
C SER A 96 -8.35 5.77 -9.59
N LEU A 97 -9.24 6.63 -9.08
CA LEU A 97 -10.20 6.25 -8.05
C LEU A 97 -11.25 5.27 -8.55
N ASP A 98 -11.56 5.30 -9.84
CA ASP A 98 -12.47 4.33 -10.48
C ASP A 98 -11.86 2.92 -10.48
N ASP A 99 -10.54 2.79 -10.70
CA ASP A 99 -9.84 1.52 -10.55
C ASP A 99 -9.96 0.97 -9.12
N LEU A 100 -9.80 1.84 -8.12
CA LEU A 100 -9.95 1.47 -6.72
C LEU A 100 -11.36 0.92 -6.42
N ALA A 101 -12.39 1.61 -6.90
CA ALA A 101 -13.80 1.20 -6.71
C ALA A 101 -14.11 -0.12 -7.44
N ALA A 102 -13.63 -0.28 -8.67
CA ALA A 102 -13.78 -1.50 -9.46
C ALA A 102 -13.12 -2.71 -8.76
N VAL A 103 -11.88 -2.56 -8.33
CA VAL A 103 -11.15 -3.61 -7.58
C VAL A 103 -11.87 -3.94 -6.27
N ARG A 104 -12.33 -2.92 -5.50
CA ARG A 104 -13.04 -3.13 -4.24
C ARG A 104 -14.30 -3.97 -4.39
N THR A 105 -14.97 -3.83 -5.53
CA THR A 105 -16.18 -4.59 -5.85
C THR A 105 -15.86 -6.04 -6.27
N ALA A 106 -14.72 -6.24 -6.92
CA ALA A 106 -14.35 -7.54 -7.50
C ALA A 106 -13.74 -8.52 -6.51
N VAL A 107 -13.18 -8.05 -5.37
CA VAL A 107 -12.49 -8.92 -4.41
C VAL A 107 -13.09 -8.82 -3.02
N ASP A 108 -12.95 -9.90 -2.21
CA ASP A 108 -13.41 -9.97 -0.81
C ASP A 108 -12.30 -9.71 0.21
N ILE A 109 -11.06 -9.50 -0.24
CA ILE A 109 -9.91 -9.16 0.59
C ILE A 109 -9.74 -7.63 0.68
N PRO A 110 -9.04 -7.10 1.70
CA PRO A 110 -8.81 -5.66 1.85
C PRO A 110 -8.15 -5.01 0.65
N VAL A 111 -8.50 -3.76 0.37
CA VAL A 111 -7.96 -2.95 -0.74
C VAL A 111 -7.30 -1.68 -0.21
N LEU A 112 -6.05 -1.47 -0.61
CA LEU A 112 -5.22 -0.31 -0.27
C LEU A 112 -5.31 0.74 -1.37
N ARG A 113 -5.67 1.98 -1.02
CA ARG A 113 -5.39 3.16 -1.86
C ARG A 113 -3.90 3.48 -1.78
N LYS A 114 -3.16 3.23 -2.86
CA LYS A 114 -1.74 3.57 -3.00
C LYS A 114 -1.63 4.90 -3.75
N ASP A 115 -1.38 5.98 -3.03
CA ASP A 115 -1.38 7.36 -3.53
C ASP A 115 -0.50 8.25 -2.65
N PHE A 116 -0.21 9.47 -3.08
CA PHE A 116 0.42 10.51 -2.25
C PHE A 116 -0.68 11.29 -1.53
N VAL A 117 -1.06 10.82 -0.34
CA VAL A 117 -2.13 11.44 0.45
C VAL A 117 -1.55 12.57 1.30
N VAL A 118 -1.99 13.81 1.03
CA VAL A 118 -1.51 15.04 1.67
C VAL A 118 -2.64 15.84 2.34
N SER A 119 -3.88 15.40 2.22
CA SER A 119 -5.04 16.11 2.77
C SER A 119 -6.13 15.17 3.29
N SER A 120 -6.92 15.65 4.24
CA SER A 120 -8.08 14.91 4.75
C SER A 120 -9.18 14.68 3.71
N TYR A 121 -9.24 15.55 2.68
CA TYR A 121 -10.14 15.35 1.55
C TYR A 121 -9.86 14.01 0.85
N GLN A 122 -8.58 13.70 0.57
CA GLN A 122 -8.19 12.42 -0.05
C GLN A 122 -8.52 11.21 0.84
N VAL A 123 -8.52 11.37 2.17
CA VAL A 123 -8.94 10.30 3.10
C VAL A 123 -10.44 10.01 2.95
N HIS A 124 -11.28 11.05 2.82
CA HIS A 124 -12.70 10.88 2.53
C HIS A 124 -12.94 10.30 1.13
N GLU A 125 -12.16 10.72 0.11
CA GLU A 125 -12.20 10.10 -1.22
C GLU A 125 -11.89 8.60 -1.16
N ALA A 126 -10.82 8.21 -0.44
CA ALA A 126 -10.45 6.80 -0.26
C ALA A 126 -11.62 6.00 0.32
N ARG A 127 -12.23 6.52 1.38
CA ARG A 127 -13.38 5.88 2.03
C ARG A 127 -14.59 5.78 1.11
N ALA A 128 -14.89 6.84 0.36
CA ALA A 128 -16.03 6.90 -0.58
C ALA A 128 -15.87 5.89 -1.73
N HIS A 129 -14.65 5.63 -2.19
CA HIS A 129 -14.34 4.64 -3.23
C HIS A 129 -14.03 3.24 -2.66
N GLY A 130 -14.25 3.02 -1.36
CA GLY A 130 -14.23 1.70 -0.74
C GLY A 130 -12.85 1.22 -0.30
N ALA A 131 -11.85 2.09 -0.14
CA ALA A 131 -10.58 1.69 0.45
C ALA A 131 -10.76 1.12 1.86
N ASP A 132 -10.00 0.08 2.17
CA ASP A 132 -9.87 -0.51 3.49
C ASP A 132 -8.58 -0.03 4.19
N LEU A 133 -7.54 0.28 3.37
CA LEU A 133 -6.29 0.91 3.81
C LEU A 133 -6.00 2.16 2.98
N VAL A 134 -5.24 3.06 3.60
CA VAL A 134 -4.74 4.28 2.95
C VAL A 134 -3.25 4.43 3.26
N LEU A 135 -2.46 4.73 2.22
CA LEU A 135 -1.03 5.01 2.35
C LEU A 135 -0.79 6.42 2.88
N LEU A 136 0.10 6.53 3.86
CA LEU A 136 0.73 7.77 4.30
C LEU A 136 2.24 7.63 4.16
N ILE A 137 2.90 8.58 3.48
CA ILE A 137 4.35 8.58 3.24
C ILE A 137 4.99 9.60 4.17
N VAL A 138 5.81 9.14 5.13
CA VAL A 138 6.42 10.01 6.14
C VAL A 138 7.29 11.10 5.50
N ALA A 139 8.07 10.75 4.48
CA ALA A 139 8.90 11.69 3.72
C ALA A 139 8.12 12.85 3.07
N ALA A 140 6.81 12.70 2.87
CA ALA A 140 5.93 13.67 2.20
C ALA A 140 5.15 14.56 3.18
N LEU A 141 5.21 14.29 4.49
CA LEU A 141 4.33 14.89 5.50
C LEU A 141 5.10 15.46 6.69
N GLU A 142 4.71 16.65 7.13
CA GLU A 142 5.10 17.16 8.43
C GLU A 142 4.44 16.33 9.55
N GLN A 143 5.07 16.27 10.74
CA GLN A 143 4.62 15.37 11.82
C GLN A 143 3.17 15.59 12.25
N ASN A 144 2.75 16.82 12.42
CA ASN A 144 1.38 17.17 12.80
C ASN A 144 0.36 16.78 11.73
N VAL A 145 0.74 16.87 10.45
CA VAL A 145 -0.11 16.45 9.32
C VAL A 145 -0.21 14.90 9.27
N LEU A 146 0.91 14.20 9.46
CA LEU A 146 0.94 12.73 9.53
C LEU A 146 0.00 12.22 10.63
N VAL A 147 0.12 12.77 11.85
CA VAL A 147 -0.77 12.41 12.99
C VAL A 147 -2.24 12.67 12.64
N GLY A 148 -2.56 13.87 12.15
CA GLY A 148 -3.95 14.23 11.84
C GLY A 148 -4.57 13.38 10.72
N LEU A 149 -3.78 12.98 9.71
CA LEU A 149 -4.25 12.10 8.64
C LEU A 149 -4.42 10.65 9.13
N LEU A 150 -3.50 10.16 9.96
CA LEU A 150 -3.59 8.83 10.57
C LEU A 150 -4.86 8.71 11.42
N GLU A 151 -5.09 9.66 12.34
CA GLU A 151 -6.30 9.74 13.15
C GLU A 151 -7.58 9.81 12.29
N ARG A 152 -7.54 10.57 11.19
CA ARG A 152 -8.68 10.67 10.27
C ARG A 152 -8.96 9.33 9.58
N ILE A 153 -7.93 8.60 9.11
CA ILE A 153 -8.07 7.28 8.51
C ILE A 153 -8.73 6.31 9.50
N GLU A 154 -8.22 6.25 10.73
CA GLU A 154 -8.74 5.36 11.76
C GLU A 154 -10.16 5.74 12.20
N SER A 155 -10.48 7.04 12.29
CA SER A 155 -11.83 7.52 12.62
C SER A 155 -12.90 7.14 11.59
N LEU A 156 -12.49 6.87 10.35
CA LEU A 156 -13.36 6.36 9.28
C LEU A 156 -13.35 4.81 9.19
N GLY A 157 -12.73 4.13 10.14
CA GLY A 157 -12.66 2.67 10.23
C GLY A 157 -11.64 2.01 9.30
N MET A 158 -10.86 2.79 8.55
CA MET A 158 -9.79 2.29 7.69
C MET A 158 -8.48 2.08 8.47
N THR A 159 -7.54 1.36 7.86
CA THR A 159 -6.18 1.17 8.41
C THR A 159 -5.19 2.06 7.68
N ALA A 160 -4.34 2.81 8.40
CA ALA A 160 -3.22 3.52 7.80
C ALA A 160 -2.06 2.55 7.55
N LEU A 161 -1.52 2.51 6.32
CA LEU A 161 -0.21 1.97 6.01
C LEU A 161 0.77 3.15 5.97
N VAL A 162 1.69 3.21 6.93
CA VAL A 162 2.65 4.32 7.05
C VAL A 162 3.99 3.89 6.45
N GLU A 163 4.36 4.49 5.31
CA GLU A 163 5.57 4.18 4.57
C GLU A 163 6.77 4.98 5.08
N VAL A 164 7.87 4.29 5.33
CA VAL A 164 9.13 4.85 5.82
C VAL A 164 10.31 4.39 4.98
N HIS A 165 11.42 5.18 4.95
CA HIS A 165 12.61 4.92 4.14
C HIS A 165 13.89 4.83 4.97
N ASP A 166 13.87 5.29 6.21
CA ASP A 166 14.99 5.26 7.15
C ASP A 166 14.50 5.13 8.60
N GLU A 167 15.44 5.07 9.52
CA GLU A 167 15.19 4.90 10.95
C GLU A 167 14.50 6.13 11.56
N GLU A 168 14.83 7.35 11.12
CA GLU A 168 14.21 8.59 11.60
C GLU A 168 12.74 8.66 11.20
N GLU A 169 12.41 8.28 9.97
CA GLU A 169 11.02 8.17 9.52
C GLU A 169 10.26 7.08 10.26
N ALA A 170 10.93 5.96 10.62
CA ALA A 170 10.33 4.90 11.41
C ALA A 170 9.97 5.38 12.84
N ASP A 171 10.84 6.15 13.47
CA ASP A 171 10.57 6.76 14.78
C ASP A 171 9.38 7.74 14.69
N ARG A 172 9.33 8.58 13.66
CA ARG A 172 8.21 9.48 13.40
C ARG A 172 6.88 8.74 13.19
N ALA A 173 6.91 7.61 12.47
CA ALA A 173 5.74 6.76 12.28
C ALA A 173 5.25 6.15 13.61
N LEU A 174 6.16 5.69 14.46
CA LEU A 174 5.83 5.17 15.79
C LEU A 174 5.27 6.25 16.71
N GLU A 175 5.86 7.44 16.72
CA GLU A 175 5.36 8.60 17.48
C GLU A 175 3.95 9.02 17.02
N ALA A 176 3.63 8.88 15.74
CA ALA A 176 2.30 9.14 15.20
C ALA A 176 1.27 8.04 15.57
N GLY A 177 1.71 6.91 16.15
CA GLY A 177 0.84 5.81 16.54
C GLY A 177 0.60 4.77 15.43
N ALA A 178 1.46 4.70 14.41
CA ALA A 178 1.32 3.76 13.31
C ALA A 178 1.30 2.29 13.80
N ARG A 179 0.31 1.54 13.37
CA ARG A 179 0.15 0.11 13.68
C ARG A 179 0.57 -0.80 12.52
N VAL A 180 0.67 -0.24 11.32
CA VAL A 180 1.14 -0.92 10.11
C VAL A 180 2.19 -0.01 9.46
N ILE A 181 3.43 -0.49 9.38
CA ILE A 181 4.56 0.25 8.83
C ILE A 181 5.10 -0.49 7.61
N GLY A 182 5.16 0.21 6.48
CA GLY A 182 5.79 -0.24 5.26
C GLY A 182 7.20 0.33 5.15
N VAL A 183 8.20 -0.53 5.07
CA VAL A 183 9.58 -0.10 4.83
C VAL A 183 9.85 -0.20 3.35
N ASN A 184 9.96 0.95 2.68
CA ASN A 184 10.17 1.02 1.24
C ASN A 184 11.68 1.02 0.92
N ALA A 185 12.13 -0.06 0.29
CA ALA A 185 13.51 -0.20 -0.19
C ALA A 185 13.87 0.76 -1.34
N ARG A 186 12.88 1.44 -1.94
CA ARG A 186 13.10 2.42 -3.02
C ARG A 186 13.19 3.83 -2.46
N ASN A 187 14.31 4.49 -2.66
CA ASN A 187 14.46 5.91 -2.36
C ASN A 187 13.59 6.76 -3.32
N LEU A 188 12.68 7.57 -2.79
CA LEU A 188 11.73 8.37 -3.59
C LEU A 188 12.40 9.56 -4.34
N ARG A 189 13.65 9.91 -3.99
CA ARG A 189 14.40 11.00 -4.64
C ARG A 189 15.28 10.47 -5.76
N THR A 190 16.02 9.38 -5.51
CA THR A 190 16.98 8.79 -6.48
C THR A 190 16.41 7.65 -7.30
N LEU A 191 15.29 7.05 -6.86
CA LEU A 191 14.62 5.85 -7.41
C LEU A 191 15.45 4.57 -7.29
N GLU A 192 16.61 4.60 -6.64
CA GLU A 192 17.44 3.43 -6.35
C GLU A 192 16.78 2.51 -5.33
N VAL A 193 17.04 1.21 -5.44
CA VAL A 193 16.50 0.19 -4.55
C VAL A 193 17.61 -0.41 -3.69
N ASP A 194 17.57 -0.14 -2.39
CA ASP A 194 18.42 -0.76 -1.38
C ASP A 194 17.62 -1.75 -0.51
N ARG A 195 17.69 -3.04 -0.83
CA ARG A 195 16.95 -4.08 -0.10
C ARG A 195 17.40 -4.27 1.35
N SER A 196 18.59 -3.77 1.72
CA SER A 196 19.10 -3.86 3.09
C SER A 196 18.39 -2.92 4.06
N VAL A 197 17.66 -1.91 3.56
CA VAL A 197 16.91 -0.95 4.40
C VAL A 197 15.93 -1.66 5.33
N PHE A 198 15.18 -2.64 4.83
CA PHE A 198 14.23 -3.40 5.65
C PHE A 198 14.95 -4.15 6.79
N GLU A 199 16.09 -4.77 6.49
CA GLU A 199 16.87 -5.52 7.49
C GLU A 199 17.47 -4.63 8.60
N ARG A 200 17.69 -3.34 8.31
CA ARG A 200 18.16 -2.37 9.31
C ARG A 200 17.01 -1.85 10.18
N ILE A 201 15.87 -1.55 9.58
CA ILE A 201 14.73 -0.90 10.28
C ILE A 201 13.86 -1.91 11.03
N ALA A 202 13.47 -3.01 10.40
CA ALA A 202 12.47 -3.93 10.91
C ALA A 202 12.78 -4.53 12.32
N PRO A 203 14.04 -4.83 12.67
CA PRO A 203 14.37 -5.30 14.04
C PRO A 203 14.11 -4.28 15.15
N GLY A 204 14.15 -2.97 14.83
CA GLY A 204 13.86 -1.88 15.78
C GLY A 204 12.37 -1.63 16.00
N LEU A 205 11.50 -2.13 15.12
CA LEU A 205 10.05 -1.94 15.23
C LEU A 205 9.44 -2.90 16.25
N PRO A 206 8.48 -2.45 17.10
CA PRO A 206 7.79 -3.29 18.05
C PRO A 206 7.08 -4.50 17.41
N ASN A 207 6.94 -5.60 18.14
CA ASN A 207 6.23 -6.80 17.65
C ASN A 207 4.71 -6.59 17.49
N SER A 208 4.15 -5.54 18.10
CA SER A 208 2.76 -5.14 17.94
C SER A 208 2.50 -4.47 16.58
N VAL A 209 3.53 -3.95 15.91
CA VAL A 209 3.44 -3.31 14.60
C VAL A 209 3.52 -4.36 13.50
N VAL A 210 2.64 -4.26 12.51
CA VAL A 210 2.71 -5.05 11.27
C VAL A 210 3.81 -4.45 10.39
N LYS A 211 4.77 -5.28 9.96
CA LYS A 211 5.95 -4.89 9.19
C LYS A 211 5.80 -5.35 7.74
N ILE A 212 5.75 -4.41 6.82
CA ILE A 212 5.60 -4.70 5.39
C ILE A 212 6.89 -4.30 4.67
N ALA A 213 7.47 -5.24 3.91
CA ALA A 213 8.58 -4.91 3.02
C ALA A 213 8.04 -4.47 1.66
N GLU A 214 8.41 -3.25 1.23
CA GLU A 214 7.98 -2.68 -0.03
C GLU A 214 9.16 -2.51 -1.00
N SER A 215 8.90 -2.74 -2.26
CA SER A 215 9.88 -2.70 -3.36
C SER A 215 10.95 -3.80 -3.32
N GLY A 216 11.46 -4.15 -4.49
CA GLY A 216 12.61 -5.04 -4.65
C GLY A 216 12.31 -6.53 -4.50
N VAL A 217 11.08 -6.96 -4.32
CA VAL A 217 10.68 -8.38 -4.32
C VAL A 217 10.54 -8.86 -5.76
N ARG A 218 11.34 -9.83 -6.18
CA ARG A 218 11.36 -10.40 -7.53
C ARG A 218 10.86 -11.84 -7.56
N GLY A 219 10.78 -12.50 -6.39
CA GLY A 219 10.36 -13.88 -6.28
C GLY A 219 10.48 -14.43 -4.85
N PRO A 220 10.27 -15.75 -4.68
CA PRO A 220 10.24 -16.41 -3.37
C PRO A 220 11.50 -16.19 -2.52
N HIS A 221 12.66 -16.14 -3.12
CA HIS A 221 13.93 -15.94 -2.41
C HIS A 221 13.98 -14.58 -1.69
N ASP A 222 13.54 -13.51 -2.37
CA ASP A 222 13.50 -12.17 -1.76
C ASP A 222 12.45 -12.14 -0.62
N LEU A 223 11.30 -12.80 -0.79
CA LEU A 223 10.29 -12.93 0.26
C LEU A 223 10.86 -13.64 1.51
N ILE A 224 11.54 -14.77 1.34
CA ILE A 224 12.15 -15.52 2.45
C ILE A 224 13.20 -14.66 3.18
N ARG A 225 13.98 -13.88 2.44
CA ARG A 225 14.95 -12.94 3.01
C ARG A 225 14.27 -11.91 3.90
N TYR A 226 13.18 -11.27 3.44
CA TYR A 226 12.40 -10.33 4.25
C TYR A 226 11.70 -11.01 5.43
N ALA A 227 11.21 -12.24 5.26
CA ALA A 227 10.67 -13.05 6.35
C ALA A 227 11.69 -13.26 7.47
N SER A 228 12.95 -13.54 7.11
CA SER A 228 14.06 -13.72 8.06
C SER A 228 14.37 -12.45 8.84
N ALA A 229 14.08 -11.28 8.29
CA ALA A 229 14.20 -9.97 8.95
C ALA A 229 12.93 -9.55 9.70
N GLY A 230 11.90 -10.39 9.74
CA GLY A 230 10.68 -10.17 10.53
C GLY A 230 9.51 -9.54 9.77
N ALA A 231 9.45 -9.64 8.44
CA ALA A 231 8.31 -9.16 7.66
C ALA A 231 7.04 -9.98 7.94
N ASP A 232 5.92 -9.29 8.18
CA ASP A 232 4.57 -9.89 8.21
C ASP A 232 3.98 -10.04 6.80
N ALA A 233 4.36 -9.14 5.89
CA ALA A 233 3.94 -9.18 4.50
C ALA A 233 4.98 -8.52 3.57
N VAL A 234 4.87 -8.80 2.27
CA VAL A 234 5.58 -8.10 1.20
C VAL A 234 4.59 -7.43 0.26
N LEU A 235 4.90 -6.20 -0.21
CA LEU A 235 4.15 -5.52 -1.24
C LEU A 235 4.88 -5.66 -2.57
N VAL A 236 4.20 -6.23 -3.57
CA VAL A 236 4.80 -6.62 -4.86
C VAL A 236 3.94 -6.10 -6.00
N GLY A 237 4.54 -5.29 -6.87
CA GLY A 237 3.89 -4.76 -8.07
C GLY A 237 4.59 -5.22 -9.35
N GLU A 238 5.75 -4.65 -9.66
CA GLU A 238 6.49 -4.90 -10.90
C GLU A 238 6.74 -6.40 -11.15
N GLY A 239 7.11 -7.14 -10.10
CA GLY A 239 7.36 -8.59 -10.20
C GLY A 239 6.12 -9.43 -10.52
N LEU A 240 4.92 -8.88 -10.40
CA LEU A 240 3.66 -9.57 -10.69
C LEU A 240 3.05 -9.16 -12.02
N VAL A 241 2.96 -7.84 -12.30
CA VAL A 241 2.27 -7.33 -13.50
C VAL A 241 2.97 -7.70 -14.81
N THR A 242 4.24 -8.07 -14.76
CA THR A 242 5.03 -8.51 -15.92
C THR A 242 4.96 -10.02 -16.17
N GLN A 243 4.30 -10.77 -15.32
CA GLN A 243 4.17 -12.24 -15.45
C GLN A 243 3.02 -12.62 -16.38
N LYS A 244 3.18 -13.76 -17.08
CA LYS A 244 2.15 -14.29 -17.98
C LYS A 244 0.91 -14.82 -17.25
N SER A 245 1.09 -15.31 -16.00
CA SER A 245 0.03 -15.82 -15.14
C SER A 245 0.08 -15.11 -13.79
N PRO A 246 -0.70 -14.03 -13.62
CA PRO A 246 -0.72 -13.25 -12.36
C PRO A 246 -1.09 -14.11 -11.14
N ARG A 247 -2.07 -15.00 -11.29
CA ARG A 247 -2.52 -15.93 -10.24
C ARG A 247 -1.39 -16.85 -9.77
N GLU A 248 -0.67 -17.46 -10.71
CA GLU A 248 0.42 -18.40 -10.38
C GLU A 248 1.59 -17.67 -9.73
N ALA A 249 1.92 -16.47 -10.21
CA ALA A 249 2.99 -15.65 -9.65
C ALA A 249 2.70 -15.27 -8.18
N VAL A 250 1.46 -14.90 -7.86
CA VAL A 250 1.05 -14.66 -6.46
C VAL A 250 1.07 -15.95 -5.66
N ALA A 251 0.52 -17.06 -6.19
CA ALA A 251 0.48 -18.34 -5.50
C ALA A 251 1.88 -18.86 -5.15
N GLU A 252 2.88 -18.64 -6.01
CA GLU A 252 4.28 -19.01 -5.75
C GLU A 252 4.83 -18.25 -4.52
N LEU A 253 4.60 -16.94 -4.44
CA LEU A 253 5.00 -16.13 -3.28
C LEU A 253 4.24 -16.53 -2.02
N VAL A 254 2.94 -16.76 -2.11
CA VAL A 254 2.10 -17.18 -0.98
C VAL A 254 2.55 -18.54 -0.43
N ASN A 255 2.86 -19.48 -1.31
CA ASN A 255 3.39 -20.80 -0.93
C ASN A 255 4.73 -20.67 -0.21
N ALA A 256 5.64 -19.81 -0.70
CA ALA A 256 6.89 -19.53 -0.03
C ALA A 256 6.68 -18.89 1.35
N GLY A 257 5.78 -17.92 1.47
CA GLY A 257 5.47 -17.22 2.72
C GLY A 257 4.81 -18.12 3.78
N ASN A 258 4.09 -19.16 3.36
CA ASN A 258 3.43 -20.13 4.23
C ASN A 258 4.26 -21.41 4.47
N HIS A 259 5.39 -21.58 3.81
CA HIS A 259 6.21 -22.78 3.94
C HIS A 259 6.68 -22.97 5.39
N PRO A 260 6.65 -24.16 5.97
CA PRO A 260 7.03 -24.40 7.37
C PRO A 260 8.45 -23.98 7.72
N ALA A 261 9.38 -24.02 6.75
CA ALA A 261 10.77 -23.58 6.94
C ALA A 261 10.97 -22.06 6.80
N THR A 262 9.95 -21.32 6.35
CA THR A 262 10.06 -19.85 6.26
C THR A 262 9.95 -19.27 7.67
N PRO A 263 10.90 -18.42 8.10
CA PRO A 263 10.84 -17.74 9.39
C PRO A 263 9.51 -16.99 9.55
N ARG A 264 9.00 -17.00 10.76
CA ARG A 264 7.74 -16.32 11.10
C ARG A 264 8.02 -15.16 12.04
N PRO A 265 7.30 -14.03 11.88
CA PRO A 265 7.42 -12.93 12.83
C PRO A 265 7.15 -13.43 14.27
N VAL A 266 7.99 -13.01 15.19
CA VAL A 266 7.78 -13.23 16.64
C VAL A 266 6.70 -12.22 17.08
N ARG A 267 5.63 -12.73 17.69
CA ARG A 267 4.50 -11.93 18.17
C ARG A 267 4.30 -12.07 19.65
#